data_d9f281916dce2e28e818326324ecb8c4
#
_entry.id   d9f281916dce2e28e818326324ecb8c4
#
_cell.length_a   1.000
_cell.length_b   1.000
_cell.length_c   1.000
_cell.angle_alpha   90.00
_cell.angle_beta   90.00
_cell.angle_gamma   90.00
#
_symmetry.space_group_name_H-M   'P 1'
#
loop_
_entity.id
_entity.type
_entity.pdbx_description
1 polymer ?
#
loop_
_entity_poly.entity_id
_entity_poly.type
_entity_poly.pdbx_seq_one_letter_code
_entity_poly.pdbx_strand_id
1 'polypeptide(L)'
;MIIDGLNLFFRAYMMDPSLGPNGQPTGGIKGAFKMLQKLVRENNPDKIFFCWDGPKSSIRRRAINSNYKEGRKPVRLNRNFGDLTEEDEKKNRYWQYARVVEYLNEMPIAQIYIDFVEADDAISVLCRELPNVKKTIISNDKDFIQLLDANTFLYRPCKEETYDVEKVINEFNIHPTNFALARAFVGDASDNLPGAKGVGLKTMAKRFPELKEEKTILLTEIIDSCKNEAKPLAFHNSILESEKLIKDNYDMMQLYAPSLSIGVREKIRDIIDNYPASFNKTNLRKMMLEDGTGNFSWTELFANLNMISITSKVKNEQ
;
A
#
# COMPACT_ATOMS: atom_id res chain seq x y z
N MET A 1 7.27 -7.15 -8.18
CA MET A 1 6.88 -6.89 -6.77
C MET A 1 6.59 -5.39 -6.63
N ILE A 2 5.47 -5.02 -6.01
CA ILE A 2 5.03 -3.63 -5.83
C ILE A 2 4.92 -3.37 -4.32
N ILE A 3 5.63 -2.38 -3.81
CA ILE A 3 5.77 -2.14 -2.37
C ILE A 3 5.13 -0.80 -2.02
N ASP A 4 4.19 -0.83 -1.08
CA ASP A 4 3.71 0.35 -0.37
C ASP A 4 4.85 0.84 0.55
N GLY A 5 5.52 1.89 0.11
CA GLY A 5 6.77 2.34 0.73
C GLY A 5 6.59 2.85 2.15
N LEU A 6 5.54 3.64 2.41
CA LEU A 6 5.28 4.15 3.76
C LEU A 6 4.83 3.05 4.72
N ASN A 7 4.00 2.10 4.25
CA ASN A 7 3.56 0.97 5.08
C ASN A 7 4.75 0.11 5.52
N LEU A 8 5.67 -0.20 4.59
CA LEU A 8 6.88 -0.95 4.89
C LEU A 8 7.81 -0.17 5.80
N PHE A 9 8.08 1.11 5.49
CA PHE A 9 8.98 1.96 6.28
C PHE A 9 8.49 2.16 7.72
N PHE A 10 7.21 2.52 7.92
CA PHE A 10 6.70 2.76 9.27
C PHE A 10 6.67 1.49 10.11
N ARG A 11 6.39 0.34 9.50
CA ARG A 11 6.52 -0.93 10.21
C ARG A 11 7.95 -1.17 10.68
N ALA A 12 8.93 -0.98 9.79
CA ALA A 12 10.35 -1.12 10.14
C ALA A 12 10.76 -0.14 11.25
N TYR A 13 10.36 1.13 11.10
CA TYR A 13 10.65 2.18 12.07
C TYR A 13 10.13 1.86 13.47
N MET A 14 8.90 1.37 13.57
CA MET A 14 8.31 0.99 14.88
C MET A 14 8.93 -0.27 15.48
N MET A 15 9.31 -1.25 14.67
CA MET A 15 9.62 -2.59 15.16
C MET A 15 11.12 -2.85 15.34
N ASP A 16 11.99 -2.28 14.51
CA ASP A 16 13.43 -2.54 14.59
C ASP A 16 14.11 -1.61 15.62
N PRO A 17 14.77 -2.18 16.67
CA PRO A 17 15.36 -1.41 17.74
C PRO A 17 16.78 -0.91 17.44
N SER A 18 17.26 -1.03 16.21
CA SER A 18 18.64 -0.73 15.87
C SER A 18 19.01 0.73 16.13
N LEU A 19 20.20 0.92 16.69
CA LEU A 19 20.83 2.21 16.90
C LEU A 19 22.03 2.37 15.96
N GLY A 20 22.31 3.61 15.60
CA GLY A 20 23.54 4.01 14.93
C GLY A 20 24.70 4.22 15.91
N PRO A 21 25.90 4.58 15.41
CA PRO A 21 27.10 4.74 16.22
C PRO A 21 26.97 5.80 17.33
N ASN A 22 26.15 6.81 17.11
CA ASN A 22 25.93 7.92 18.06
C ASN A 22 24.67 7.70 18.93
N GLY A 23 24.13 6.45 18.98
CA GLY A 23 22.95 6.13 19.76
C GLY A 23 21.63 6.56 19.10
N GLN A 24 21.65 7.18 17.92
CA GLN A 24 20.45 7.58 17.22
C GLN A 24 19.69 6.35 16.66
N PRO A 25 18.34 6.35 16.66
CA PRO A 25 17.56 5.28 16.04
C PRO A 25 17.85 5.16 14.54
N THR A 26 18.09 3.94 14.07
CA THR A 26 18.33 3.58 12.66
C THR A 26 17.45 2.41 12.21
N GLY A 27 16.50 2.01 13.04
CA GLY A 27 15.64 0.84 12.80
C GLY A 27 14.78 0.95 11.56
N GLY A 28 14.36 2.16 11.20
CA GLY A 28 13.61 2.40 9.96
C GLY A 28 14.41 2.01 8.73
N ILE A 29 15.68 2.39 8.67
CA ILE A 29 16.60 2.02 7.57
C ILE A 29 16.87 0.51 7.63
N LYS A 30 17.44 0.02 8.73
CA LYS A 30 17.86 -1.39 8.84
C LYS A 30 16.68 -2.36 8.70
N GLY A 31 15.57 -2.08 9.36
CA GLY A 31 14.38 -2.91 9.31
C GLY A 31 13.75 -2.94 7.91
N ALA A 32 13.68 -1.80 7.21
CA ALA A 32 13.18 -1.75 5.84
C ALA A 32 14.00 -2.65 4.91
N PHE A 33 15.34 -2.60 5.00
CA PHE A 33 16.20 -3.43 4.15
C PHE A 33 16.25 -4.90 4.57
N LYS A 34 16.09 -5.22 5.87
CA LYS A 34 15.86 -6.61 6.32
C LYS A 34 14.57 -7.18 5.74
N MET A 35 13.48 -6.39 5.77
CA MET A 35 12.21 -6.80 5.16
C MET A 35 12.35 -6.93 3.64
N LEU A 36 12.99 -5.98 2.97
CA LEU A 36 13.24 -6.05 1.53
C LEU A 36 14.05 -7.31 1.18
N GLN A 37 15.11 -7.64 1.93
CA GLN A 37 15.92 -8.85 1.73
C GLN A 37 15.05 -10.12 1.83
N LYS A 38 14.20 -10.22 2.89
CA LYS A 38 13.26 -11.34 3.05
C LYS A 38 12.31 -11.44 1.85
N LEU A 39 11.69 -10.32 1.48
CA LEU A 39 10.72 -10.27 0.39
C LEU A 39 11.33 -10.64 -0.97
N VAL A 40 12.53 -10.15 -1.27
CA VAL A 40 13.22 -10.47 -2.52
C VAL A 40 13.59 -11.94 -2.57
N ARG A 41 14.10 -12.51 -1.46
CA ARG A 41 14.41 -13.95 -1.36
C ARG A 41 13.17 -14.82 -1.57
N GLU A 42 12.04 -14.47 -0.93
CA GLU A 42 10.82 -15.28 -0.96
C GLU A 42 10.03 -15.16 -2.28
N ASN A 43 10.06 -14.01 -2.91
CA ASN A 43 9.28 -13.74 -4.12
C ASN A 43 10.09 -13.82 -5.42
N ASN A 44 11.42 -13.78 -5.35
CA ASN A 44 12.34 -13.77 -6.50
C ASN A 44 11.84 -12.85 -7.66
N PRO A 45 11.64 -11.55 -7.42
CA PRO A 45 10.99 -10.67 -8.38
C PRO A 45 11.95 -10.30 -9.54
N ASP A 46 11.41 -10.19 -10.76
CA ASP A 46 12.13 -9.62 -11.91
C ASP A 46 12.29 -8.11 -11.80
N LYS A 47 11.28 -7.40 -11.25
CA LYS A 47 11.26 -5.95 -11.06
C LYS A 47 10.65 -5.60 -9.70
N ILE A 48 11.13 -4.51 -9.10
CA ILE A 48 10.65 -3.99 -7.82
C ILE A 48 10.25 -2.53 -8.01
N PHE A 49 9.02 -2.20 -7.59
CA PHE A 49 8.50 -0.83 -7.57
C PHE A 49 8.20 -0.44 -6.12
N PHE A 50 8.70 0.70 -5.68
CA PHE A 50 8.28 1.36 -4.45
C PHE A 50 7.34 2.51 -4.79
N CYS A 51 6.16 2.51 -4.19
CA CYS A 51 5.20 3.59 -4.33
C CYS A 51 5.14 4.41 -3.05
N TRP A 52 5.25 5.71 -3.18
CA TRP A 52 5.25 6.68 -2.09
C TRP A 52 4.10 7.66 -2.23
N ASP A 53 3.57 8.13 -1.10
CA ASP A 53 2.65 9.26 -1.13
C ASP A 53 3.38 10.51 -1.60
N GLY A 54 2.90 11.11 -2.68
CA GLY A 54 3.43 12.36 -3.18
C GLY A 54 3.03 13.56 -2.31
N PRO A 55 3.69 14.72 -2.49
CA PRO A 55 3.29 15.95 -1.82
C PRO A 55 1.82 16.27 -2.09
N LYS A 56 1.11 16.67 -1.03
CA LYS A 56 -0.32 17.03 -1.11
C LYS A 56 -1.22 15.92 -1.70
N SER A 57 -0.82 14.67 -1.61
CA SER A 57 -1.53 13.52 -2.20
C SER A 57 -2.98 13.38 -1.74
N SER A 58 -3.28 13.70 -0.48
CA SER A 58 -4.62 13.56 0.11
C SER A 58 -5.63 14.67 -0.29
N ILE A 59 -5.22 15.69 -1.05
CA ILE A 59 -6.09 16.82 -1.40
C ILE A 59 -7.38 16.36 -2.08
N ARG A 60 -7.30 15.41 -3.00
CA ARG A 60 -8.45 14.88 -3.72
C ARG A 60 -9.49 14.26 -2.78
N ARG A 61 -9.04 13.38 -1.87
CA ARG A 61 -9.93 12.72 -0.91
C ARG A 61 -10.45 13.70 0.14
N ARG A 62 -9.65 14.69 0.53
CA ARG A 62 -10.08 15.77 1.43
C ARG A 62 -11.07 16.75 0.79
N ALA A 63 -11.10 16.86 -0.51
CA ALA A 63 -12.13 17.63 -1.21
C ALA A 63 -13.53 16.97 -1.11
N ILE A 64 -13.57 15.63 -0.99
CA ILE A 64 -14.81 14.88 -0.76
C ILE A 64 -15.18 14.90 0.74
N ASN A 65 -14.21 14.61 1.60
CA ASN A 65 -14.37 14.62 3.06
C ASN A 65 -13.18 15.34 3.72
N SER A 66 -13.41 16.53 4.25
CA SER A 66 -12.37 17.36 4.90
C SER A 66 -11.69 16.67 6.07
N ASN A 67 -12.40 15.75 6.75
CA ASN A 67 -11.91 15.02 7.92
C ASN A 67 -11.13 13.74 7.55
N TYR A 68 -10.92 13.49 6.26
CA TYR A 68 -10.16 12.33 5.79
C TYR A 68 -8.75 12.31 6.40
N LYS A 69 -8.41 11.19 7.05
CA LYS A 69 -7.16 11.00 7.80
C LYS A 69 -6.93 12.02 8.94
N GLU A 70 -7.97 12.75 9.38
CA GLU A 70 -7.89 13.64 10.53
C GLU A 70 -7.78 12.82 11.83
N GLY A 71 -6.99 13.33 12.78
CA GLY A 71 -6.78 12.66 14.07
C GLY A 71 -5.93 11.39 14.02
N ARG A 72 -5.35 11.02 12.88
CA ARG A 72 -4.36 9.93 12.83
C ARG A 72 -3.21 10.25 13.78
N LYS A 73 -2.96 9.33 14.73
CA LYS A 73 -1.84 9.48 15.66
C LYS A 73 -0.53 9.43 14.89
N PRO A 74 0.45 10.30 15.19
CA PRO A 74 1.78 10.20 14.61
C PRO A 74 2.38 8.82 14.85
N VAL A 75 3.02 8.26 13.82
CA VAL A 75 3.80 7.03 13.98
C VAL A 75 4.96 7.31 14.91
N ARG A 76 5.07 6.54 15.99
CA ARG A 76 6.11 6.68 17.01
C ARG A 76 6.87 5.38 17.17
N LEU A 77 8.08 5.52 17.70
CA LEU A 77 8.86 4.38 18.18
C LEU A 77 8.07 3.67 19.29
N ASN A 78 8.07 2.35 19.28
CA ASN A 78 7.42 1.55 20.31
C ASN A 78 8.28 1.39 21.57
N ARG A 79 9.42 2.10 21.64
CA ARG A 79 10.41 2.02 22.72
C ARG A 79 10.84 3.42 23.13
N ASN A 80 11.21 3.54 24.40
CA ASN A 80 11.85 4.73 24.93
C ASN A 80 13.34 4.67 24.62
N PHE A 81 13.86 5.68 23.91
CA PHE A 81 15.29 5.85 23.63
C PHE A 81 15.84 7.02 24.47
N GLY A 82 15.86 6.84 25.79
CA GLY A 82 16.41 7.85 26.69
C GLY A 82 15.69 9.20 26.57
N ASP A 83 16.45 10.28 26.42
CA ASP A 83 15.96 11.66 26.38
C ASP A 83 15.50 12.16 25.01
N LEU A 84 15.17 11.25 24.07
CA LEU A 84 14.72 11.63 22.73
C LEU A 84 13.36 12.38 22.80
N THR A 85 13.38 13.67 22.50
CA THR A 85 12.16 14.47 22.45
C THR A 85 11.26 14.07 21.27
N GLU A 86 9.98 14.43 21.33
CA GLU A 86 9.04 14.18 20.20
C GLU A 86 9.51 14.85 18.90
N GLU A 87 10.12 16.02 19.02
CA GLU A 87 10.64 16.75 17.86
C GLU A 87 11.86 16.07 17.28
N ASP A 88 12.78 15.59 18.13
CA ASP A 88 13.97 14.87 17.70
C ASP A 88 13.61 13.51 17.08
N GLU A 89 12.62 12.81 17.66
CA GLU A 89 12.06 11.59 17.06
C GLU A 89 11.49 11.88 15.68
N LYS A 90 10.74 12.96 15.52
CA LYS A 90 10.17 13.37 14.24
C LYS A 90 11.28 13.70 13.22
N LYS A 91 12.29 14.45 13.61
CA LYS A 91 13.45 14.77 12.74
C LYS A 91 14.21 13.49 12.33
N ASN A 92 14.47 12.61 13.29
CA ASN A 92 15.12 11.32 13.03
C ASN A 92 14.30 10.45 12.08
N ARG A 93 12.98 10.38 12.24
CA ARG A 93 12.09 9.63 11.35
C ARG A 93 12.15 10.15 9.92
N TYR A 94 12.11 11.47 9.72
CA TYR A 94 12.24 12.07 8.40
C TYR A 94 13.61 11.80 7.77
N TRP A 95 14.67 11.91 8.57
CA TRP A 95 16.02 11.56 8.13
C TRP A 95 16.09 10.11 7.67
N GLN A 96 15.62 9.15 8.46
CA GLN A 96 15.61 7.74 8.08
C GLN A 96 14.81 7.48 6.81
N TYR A 97 13.63 8.11 6.69
CA TYR A 97 12.80 8.01 5.49
C TYR A 97 13.56 8.51 4.24
N ALA A 98 14.14 9.70 4.32
CA ALA A 98 14.93 10.26 3.22
C ALA A 98 16.09 9.34 2.83
N ARG A 99 16.82 8.81 3.82
CA ARG A 99 17.93 7.88 3.56
C ARG A 99 17.47 6.57 2.92
N VAL A 100 16.30 6.03 3.27
CA VAL A 100 15.74 4.85 2.58
C VAL A 100 15.50 5.18 1.11
N VAL A 101 14.88 6.31 0.78
CA VAL A 101 14.66 6.74 -0.61
C VAL A 101 15.99 6.89 -1.36
N GLU A 102 17.00 7.53 -0.75
CA GLU A 102 18.31 7.70 -1.35
C GLU A 102 19.03 6.35 -1.58
N TYR A 103 18.95 5.42 -0.61
CA TYR A 103 19.52 4.07 -0.79
C TYR A 103 18.86 3.32 -1.95
N LEU A 104 17.55 3.44 -2.10
CA LEU A 104 16.82 2.81 -3.19
C LEU A 104 17.20 3.38 -4.57
N ASN A 105 17.60 4.66 -4.65
CA ASN A 105 18.10 5.26 -5.91
C ASN A 105 19.41 4.64 -6.40
N GLU A 106 20.18 4.02 -5.51
CA GLU A 106 21.42 3.32 -5.86
C GLU A 106 21.18 1.84 -6.27
N MET A 107 19.93 1.38 -6.20
CA MET A 107 19.51 0.00 -6.46
C MET A 107 18.71 -0.11 -7.77
N PRO A 108 18.64 -1.31 -8.38
CA PRO A 108 17.79 -1.56 -9.54
C PRO A 108 16.31 -1.66 -9.10
N ILE A 109 15.78 -0.57 -8.56
CA ILE A 109 14.44 -0.45 -7.99
C ILE A 109 13.81 0.84 -8.49
N ALA A 110 12.64 0.73 -9.11
CA ALA A 110 11.89 1.90 -9.53
C ALA A 110 11.14 2.52 -8.35
N GLN A 111 11.19 3.84 -8.24
CA GLN A 111 10.42 4.58 -7.25
C GLN A 111 9.37 5.45 -7.93
N ILE A 112 8.12 5.39 -7.43
CA ILE A 112 7.00 6.21 -7.90
C ILE A 112 6.64 7.19 -6.79
N TYR A 113 6.90 8.46 -7.07
CA TYR A 113 6.64 9.58 -6.19
C TYR A 113 6.13 10.74 -7.04
N ILE A 114 4.81 10.97 -7.05
CA ILE A 114 4.17 11.94 -7.95
C ILE A 114 3.30 12.88 -7.11
N ASP A 115 3.45 14.18 -7.33
CA ASP A 115 2.66 15.21 -6.65
C ASP A 115 1.16 14.95 -6.81
N PHE A 116 0.42 15.14 -5.74
CA PHE A 116 -1.03 14.96 -5.65
C PHE A 116 -1.54 13.52 -5.85
N VAL A 117 -0.64 12.53 -5.84
CA VAL A 117 -0.97 11.10 -6.00
C VAL A 117 -0.64 10.36 -4.71
N GLU A 118 -1.60 9.62 -4.15
CA GLU A 118 -1.33 8.68 -3.05
C GLU A 118 -0.71 7.39 -3.59
N ALA A 119 0.06 6.71 -2.76
CA ALA A 119 0.70 5.43 -3.11
C ALA A 119 -0.33 4.40 -3.60
N ASP A 120 -1.52 4.37 -2.99
CA ASP A 120 -2.61 3.45 -3.34
C ASP A 120 -3.03 3.61 -4.80
N ASP A 121 -3.20 4.87 -5.24
CA ASP A 121 -3.60 5.20 -6.60
C ASP A 121 -2.50 4.80 -7.59
N ALA A 122 -1.22 5.03 -7.25
CA ALA A 122 -0.08 4.63 -8.07
C ALA A 122 0.02 3.10 -8.19
N ILE A 123 -0.15 2.36 -7.09
CA ILE A 123 -0.17 0.89 -7.06
C ILE A 123 -1.30 0.35 -7.95
N SER A 124 -2.49 0.95 -7.86
CA SER A 124 -3.61 0.57 -8.71
C SER A 124 -3.32 0.76 -10.20
N VAL A 125 -2.70 1.88 -10.59
CA VAL A 125 -2.29 2.11 -11.99
C VAL A 125 -1.26 1.08 -12.42
N LEU A 126 -0.23 0.80 -11.61
CA LEU A 126 0.75 -0.24 -11.91
C LEU A 126 0.09 -1.60 -12.16
N CYS A 127 -0.87 -2.00 -11.33
CA CYS A 127 -1.57 -3.26 -11.49
C CYS A 127 -2.30 -3.35 -12.83
N ARG A 128 -2.89 -2.23 -13.29
CA ARG A 128 -3.62 -2.16 -14.56
C ARG A 128 -2.71 -2.06 -15.79
N GLU A 129 -1.59 -1.35 -15.68
CA GLU A 129 -0.62 -1.26 -16.78
C GLU A 129 0.15 -2.57 -17.00
N LEU A 130 0.08 -3.51 -16.06
CA LEU A 130 0.75 -4.81 -16.10
C LEU A 130 -0.26 -5.98 -15.98
N PRO A 131 -1.31 -6.07 -16.83
CA PRO A 131 -2.41 -7.02 -16.61
C PRO A 131 -1.98 -8.48 -16.67
N ASN A 132 -1.05 -8.83 -17.56
CA ASN A 132 -0.60 -10.21 -17.81
C ASN A 132 0.65 -10.60 -17.02
N VAL A 133 1.10 -9.76 -16.09
CA VAL A 133 2.30 -10.00 -15.30
C VAL A 133 1.90 -10.41 -13.89
N LYS A 134 2.49 -11.49 -13.37
CA LYS A 134 2.32 -11.87 -11.98
C LYS A 134 2.86 -10.78 -11.06
N LYS A 135 2.02 -10.25 -10.18
CA LYS A 135 2.31 -9.13 -9.28
C LYS A 135 2.01 -9.51 -7.84
N THR A 136 2.92 -9.14 -6.93
CA THR A 136 2.64 -9.20 -5.50
C THR A 136 2.72 -7.78 -4.94
N ILE A 137 1.60 -7.29 -4.40
CA ILE A 137 1.52 -6.04 -3.64
C ILE A 137 1.98 -6.34 -2.22
N ILE A 138 2.89 -5.54 -1.68
CA ILE A 138 3.40 -5.69 -0.31
C ILE A 138 2.82 -4.54 0.53
N SER A 139 1.78 -4.82 1.29
CA SER A 139 1.15 -3.86 2.22
C SER A 139 0.28 -4.57 3.24
N ASN A 140 0.07 -3.95 4.41
CA ASN A 140 -0.91 -4.43 5.39
C ASN A 140 -2.31 -3.86 5.14
N ASP A 141 -2.45 -2.93 4.21
CA ASP A 141 -3.72 -2.32 3.88
C ASP A 141 -4.64 -3.31 3.16
N LYS A 142 -5.87 -3.41 3.69
CA LYS A 142 -6.89 -4.28 3.11
C LYS A 142 -7.54 -3.69 1.86
N ASP A 143 -7.38 -2.39 1.63
CA ASP A 143 -7.99 -1.76 0.48
C ASP A 143 -7.39 -2.27 -0.83
N PHE A 144 -6.16 -2.81 -0.80
CA PHE A 144 -5.57 -3.50 -1.95
C PHE A 144 -6.23 -4.84 -2.30
N ILE A 145 -7.08 -5.42 -1.43
CA ILE A 145 -7.84 -6.64 -1.75
C ILE A 145 -8.67 -6.45 -3.01
N GLN A 146 -9.22 -5.27 -3.23
CA GLN A 146 -10.00 -4.94 -4.42
C GLN A 146 -9.23 -5.05 -5.76
N LEU A 147 -7.89 -5.08 -5.71
CA LEU A 147 -7.02 -5.18 -6.88
C LEU A 147 -6.62 -6.62 -7.23
N LEU A 148 -7.05 -7.61 -6.42
CA LEU A 148 -6.66 -9.00 -6.62
C LEU A 148 -7.40 -9.62 -7.80
N ASP A 149 -6.63 -10.30 -8.63
CA ASP A 149 -7.08 -11.08 -9.78
C ASP A 149 -6.21 -12.34 -9.94
N ALA A 150 -6.32 -13.03 -11.07
CA ALA A 150 -5.52 -14.23 -11.35
C ALA A 150 -3.99 -13.98 -11.34
N ASN A 151 -3.54 -12.75 -11.55
CA ASN A 151 -2.13 -12.35 -11.63
C ASN A 151 -1.69 -11.41 -10.51
N THR A 152 -2.60 -10.94 -9.66
CA THR A 152 -2.33 -9.96 -8.60
C THR A 152 -2.60 -10.56 -7.23
N PHE A 153 -1.58 -10.51 -6.37
CA PHE A 153 -1.59 -11.05 -5.01
C PHE A 153 -1.28 -9.94 -4.01
N LEU A 154 -1.77 -10.06 -2.77
CA LEU A 154 -1.45 -9.16 -1.67
C LEU A 154 -0.72 -9.93 -0.57
N TYR A 155 0.56 -9.61 -0.34
CA TYR A 155 1.29 -10.09 0.83
C TYR A 155 1.16 -9.08 1.97
N ARG A 156 0.72 -9.55 3.13
CA ARG A 156 0.54 -8.75 4.34
C ARG A 156 1.64 -9.04 5.36
N PRO A 157 2.68 -8.18 5.46
CA PRO A 157 3.85 -8.44 6.32
C PRO A 157 3.54 -8.62 7.80
N CYS A 158 2.48 -7.98 8.34
CA CYS A 158 2.10 -8.13 9.75
C CYS A 158 1.56 -9.51 10.09
N LYS A 159 0.98 -10.20 9.12
CA LYS A 159 0.42 -11.54 9.28
C LYS A 159 1.29 -12.64 8.66
N GLU A 160 2.26 -12.24 7.85
CA GLU A 160 3.07 -13.14 7.01
C GLU A 160 2.21 -14.02 6.09
N GLU A 161 1.14 -13.43 5.55
CA GLU A 161 0.14 -14.12 4.73
C GLU A 161 0.01 -13.49 3.35
N THR A 162 -0.13 -14.35 2.35
CA THR A 162 -0.51 -13.95 0.99
C THR A 162 -2.01 -14.15 0.79
N TYR A 163 -2.65 -13.12 0.23
CA TYR A 163 -4.03 -13.17 -0.20
C TYR A 163 -4.09 -13.28 -1.72
N ASP A 164 -4.92 -14.18 -2.19
CA ASP A 164 -5.41 -14.33 -3.54
C ASP A 164 -6.94 -14.23 -3.55
N VAL A 165 -7.56 -14.40 -4.71
CA VAL A 165 -9.01 -14.34 -4.88
C VAL A 165 -9.73 -15.38 -4.01
N GLU A 166 -9.22 -16.62 -4.00
CA GLU A 166 -9.83 -17.73 -3.27
C GLU A 166 -9.82 -17.47 -1.75
N LYS A 167 -8.68 -17.04 -1.22
CA LYS A 167 -8.55 -16.72 0.20
C LYS A 167 -9.47 -15.57 0.63
N VAL A 168 -9.61 -14.53 -0.19
CA VAL A 168 -10.54 -13.42 0.07
C VAL A 168 -11.99 -13.93 0.13
N ILE A 169 -12.40 -14.74 -0.83
CA ILE A 169 -13.75 -15.33 -0.85
C ILE A 169 -13.97 -16.21 0.40
N ASN A 170 -12.98 -17.02 0.77
CA ASN A 170 -13.08 -17.89 1.94
C ASN A 170 -13.14 -17.13 3.26
N GLU A 171 -12.38 -16.01 3.41
CA GLU A 171 -12.34 -15.22 4.65
C GLU A 171 -13.55 -14.29 4.77
N PHE A 172 -13.94 -13.61 3.68
CA PHE A 172 -14.93 -12.53 3.72
C PHE A 172 -16.27 -12.89 3.08
N ASN A 173 -16.35 -13.98 2.30
CA ASN A 173 -17.49 -14.34 1.45
C ASN A 173 -17.88 -13.19 0.49
N ILE A 174 -16.86 -12.46 0.00
CA ILE A 174 -16.96 -11.34 -0.93
C ILE A 174 -15.86 -11.54 -1.97
N HIS A 175 -16.18 -11.38 -3.26
CA HIS A 175 -15.18 -11.37 -4.32
C HIS A 175 -14.36 -10.08 -4.29
N PRO A 176 -13.04 -10.09 -4.60
CA PRO A 176 -12.22 -8.88 -4.66
C PRO A 176 -12.85 -7.73 -5.45
N THR A 177 -13.46 -8.01 -6.60
CA THR A 177 -14.17 -7.02 -7.45
C THR A 177 -15.19 -6.19 -6.67
N ASN A 178 -15.87 -6.79 -5.69
CA ASN A 178 -16.91 -6.16 -4.89
C ASN A 178 -16.42 -5.70 -3.50
N PHE A 179 -15.12 -5.85 -3.21
CA PHE A 179 -14.59 -5.59 -1.89
C PHE A 179 -14.63 -4.10 -1.53
N ALA A 180 -14.27 -3.21 -2.47
CA ALA A 180 -14.36 -1.76 -2.26
C ALA A 180 -15.81 -1.32 -2.03
N LEU A 181 -16.77 -1.88 -2.78
CA LEU A 181 -18.18 -1.62 -2.59
C LEU A 181 -18.61 -2.00 -1.17
N ALA A 182 -18.34 -3.22 -0.73
CA ALA A 182 -18.68 -3.66 0.62
C ALA A 182 -18.03 -2.78 1.71
N ARG A 183 -16.76 -2.38 1.51
CA ARG A 183 -16.02 -1.47 2.41
C ARG A 183 -16.66 -0.09 2.53
N ALA A 184 -17.23 0.44 1.44
CA ALA A 184 -17.90 1.74 1.45
C ALA A 184 -19.10 1.79 2.42
N PHE A 185 -19.84 0.68 2.55
CA PHE A 185 -20.94 0.56 3.52
C PHE A 185 -20.44 0.44 4.98
N VAL A 186 -19.31 -0.22 5.16
CA VAL A 186 -18.71 -0.47 6.50
C VAL A 186 -17.93 0.73 7.02
N GLY A 187 -17.33 1.52 6.11
CA GLY A 187 -16.40 2.60 6.43
C GLY A 187 -15.01 2.12 6.81
N ASP A 188 -14.15 3.07 7.15
CA ASP A 188 -12.80 2.85 7.67
C ASP A 188 -12.48 3.82 8.81
N ALA A 189 -12.44 3.29 10.02
CA ALA A 189 -12.10 4.08 11.21
C ALA A 189 -10.65 4.60 11.19
N SER A 190 -9.72 3.90 10.50
CA SER A 190 -8.33 4.34 10.39
C SER A 190 -8.17 5.60 9.54
N ASP A 191 -9.09 5.81 8.60
CA ASP A 191 -9.15 6.96 7.70
C ASP A 191 -10.20 8.00 8.12
N ASN A 192 -10.83 7.79 9.28
CA ASN A 192 -11.92 8.62 9.78
C ASN A 192 -13.12 8.65 8.82
N LEU A 193 -13.42 7.50 8.21
CA LEU A 193 -14.55 7.30 7.32
C LEU A 193 -15.62 6.46 8.05
N PRO A 194 -16.68 7.09 8.59
CA PRO A 194 -17.78 6.34 9.21
C PRO A 194 -18.53 5.53 8.15
N GLY A 195 -19.06 4.37 8.55
CA GLY A 195 -19.97 3.57 7.73
C GLY A 195 -21.41 3.68 8.17
N ALA A 196 -22.31 2.95 7.50
CA ALA A 196 -23.69 2.80 7.93
C ALA A 196 -23.76 2.08 9.29
N LYS A 197 -24.55 2.59 10.22
CA LYS A 197 -24.62 2.07 11.59
C LYS A 197 -25.06 0.62 11.63
N GLY A 198 -24.27 -0.22 12.30
CA GLY A 198 -24.57 -1.67 12.44
C GLY A 198 -24.32 -2.50 11.18
N VAL A 199 -23.71 -1.92 10.15
CA VAL A 199 -23.34 -2.61 8.92
C VAL A 199 -21.86 -2.95 8.96
N GLY A 200 -21.52 -4.25 8.91
CA GLY A 200 -20.15 -4.75 8.83
C GLY A 200 -19.97 -5.69 7.63
N LEU A 201 -18.73 -6.04 7.28
CA LEU A 201 -18.45 -6.93 6.13
C LEU A 201 -19.25 -8.24 6.21
N LYS A 202 -19.36 -8.85 7.40
CA LYS A 202 -20.18 -10.08 7.60
C LYS A 202 -21.64 -9.84 7.33
N THR A 203 -22.16 -8.65 7.66
CA THR A 203 -23.56 -8.29 7.36
C THR A 203 -23.74 -8.14 5.87
N MET A 204 -22.83 -7.42 5.19
CA MET A 204 -22.85 -7.25 3.74
C MET A 204 -22.84 -8.61 3.02
N ALA A 205 -21.86 -9.46 3.32
CA ALA A 205 -21.71 -10.77 2.71
C ALA A 205 -22.93 -11.69 2.95
N LYS A 206 -23.58 -11.62 4.11
CA LYS A 206 -24.76 -12.42 4.44
C LYS A 206 -26.02 -11.93 3.74
N ARG A 207 -26.17 -10.61 3.60
CA ARG A 207 -27.41 -9.99 3.12
C ARG A 207 -27.40 -9.79 1.61
N PHE A 208 -26.23 -9.68 1.02
CA PHE A 208 -26.01 -9.49 -0.40
C PHE A 208 -25.05 -10.60 -0.91
N PRO A 209 -25.56 -11.86 -1.03
CA PRO A 209 -24.73 -13.00 -1.41
C PRO A 209 -24.11 -12.86 -2.82
N GLU A 210 -24.69 -12.04 -3.68
CA GLU A 210 -24.17 -11.67 -5.00
C GLU A 210 -22.80 -11.00 -4.94
N LEU A 211 -22.43 -10.39 -3.80
CA LEU A 211 -21.08 -9.83 -3.61
C LEU A 211 -19.96 -10.88 -3.68
N LYS A 212 -20.29 -12.16 -3.57
CA LYS A 212 -19.35 -13.27 -3.73
C LYS A 212 -19.02 -13.56 -5.19
N GLU A 213 -19.84 -13.13 -6.12
CA GLU A 213 -19.67 -13.39 -7.56
C GLU A 213 -18.56 -12.47 -8.12
N GLU A 214 -17.88 -12.92 -9.17
CA GLU A 214 -16.89 -12.12 -9.89
C GLU A 214 -17.52 -10.92 -10.61
N LYS A 215 -18.82 -10.95 -10.86
CA LYS A 215 -19.57 -9.85 -11.46
C LYS A 215 -19.47 -8.59 -10.60
N THR A 216 -19.18 -7.45 -11.23
CA THR A 216 -19.23 -6.14 -10.57
C THR A 216 -20.66 -5.78 -10.20
N ILE A 217 -20.93 -5.59 -8.93
CA ILE A 217 -22.21 -5.11 -8.40
C ILE A 217 -22.13 -3.59 -8.26
N LEU A 218 -23.18 -2.90 -8.70
CA LEU A 218 -23.25 -1.45 -8.59
C LEU A 218 -23.79 -1.04 -7.22
N LEU A 219 -23.31 0.10 -6.71
CA LEU A 219 -23.82 0.69 -5.46
C LEU A 219 -25.33 0.89 -5.52
N THR A 220 -25.85 1.34 -6.66
CA THR A 220 -27.29 1.52 -6.89
C THR A 220 -28.09 0.22 -6.77
N GLU A 221 -27.54 -0.92 -7.22
CA GLU A 221 -28.22 -2.22 -7.10
C GLU A 221 -28.47 -2.57 -5.61
N ILE A 222 -27.47 -2.36 -4.75
CA ILE A 222 -27.59 -2.60 -3.31
C ILE A 222 -28.60 -1.63 -2.68
N ILE A 223 -28.53 -0.34 -3.02
CA ILE A 223 -29.46 0.67 -2.50
C ILE A 223 -30.90 0.39 -2.93
N ASP A 224 -31.12 0.05 -4.20
CA ASP A 224 -32.44 -0.27 -4.73
C ASP A 224 -33.01 -1.56 -4.13
N SER A 225 -32.16 -2.56 -3.88
CA SER A 225 -32.54 -3.76 -3.13
C SER A 225 -33.06 -3.40 -1.72
N CYS A 226 -32.36 -2.47 -1.03
CA CYS A 226 -32.81 -2.00 0.28
C CYS A 226 -34.13 -1.22 0.21
N LYS A 227 -34.35 -0.41 -0.85
CA LYS A 227 -35.61 0.37 -1.05
C LYS A 227 -36.80 -0.55 -1.34
N ASN A 228 -36.59 -1.63 -2.06
CA ASN A 228 -37.63 -2.55 -2.51
C ASN A 228 -37.92 -3.69 -1.51
N GLU A 229 -37.21 -3.73 -0.36
CA GLU A 229 -37.43 -4.76 0.64
C GLU A 229 -38.80 -4.62 1.32
N ALA A 230 -39.64 -5.63 1.17
CA ALA A 230 -41.02 -5.61 1.68
C ALA A 230 -41.09 -5.54 3.23
N LYS A 231 -40.08 -6.04 3.92
CA LYS A 231 -39.95 -6.03 5.38
C LYS A 231 -38.59 -5.46 5.80
N PRO A 232 -38.41 -4.13 5.74
CA PRO A 232 -37.12 -3.53 6.01
C PRO A 232 -36.65 -3.80 7.44
N LEU A 233 -35.44 -4.26 7.57
CA LEU A 233 -34.74 -4.44 8.85
C LEU A 233 -33.96 -3.17 9.19
N ALA A 234 -33.54 -3.03 10.44
CA ALA A 234 -32.80 -1.84 10.89
C ALA A 234 -31.56 -1.52 10.03
N PHE A 235 -30.88 -2.53 9.48
CA PHE A 235 -29.71 -2.31 8.63
C PHE A 235 -30.09 -1.71 7.27
N HIS A 236 -31.28 -2.08 6.67
CA HIS A 236 -31.76 -1.48 5.42
C HIS A 236 -32.01 0.02 5.63
N ASN A 237 -32.72 0.39 6.72
CA ASN A 237 -32.94 1.79 7.04
C ASN A 237 -31.62 2.54 7.26
N SER A 238 -30.68 1.95 7.99
CA SER A 238 -29.35 2.55 8.20
C SER A 238 -28.58 2.78 6.89
N ILE A 239 -28.67 1.86 5.94
CA ILE A 239 -28.07 2.03 4.60
C ILE A 239 -28.75 3.19 3.87
N LEU A 240 -30.10 3.25 3.84
CA LEU A 240 -30.84 4.30 3.14
C LEU A 240 -30.61 5.69 3.75
N GLU A 241 -30.54 5.78 5.08
CA GLU A 241 -30.22 7.01 5.79
C GLU A 241 -28.77 7.48 5.52
N SER A 242 -27.88 6.55 5.17
CA SER A 242 -26.46 6.80 4.93
C SER A 242 -26.08 6.83 3.43
N GLU A 243 -27.04 6.89 2.52
CA GLU A 243 -26.80 6.74 1.06
C GLU A 243 -25.70 7.67 0.53
N LYS A 244 -25.78 8.97 0.90
CA LYS A 244 -24.75 9.95 0.50
C LYS A 244 -23.37 9.62 1.08
N LEU A 245 -23.32 9.28 2.37
CA LEU A 245 -22.08 8.91 3.05
C LEU A 245 -21.42 7.68 2.39
N ILE A 246 -22.20 6.66 2.06
CA ILE A 246 -21.72 5.44 1.42
C ILE A 246 -21.17 5.76 0.03
N LYS A 247 -21.83 6.63 -0.72
CA LYS A 247 -21.34 7.08 -2.03
C LYS A 247 -20.01 7.82 -1.90
N ASP A 248 -19.91 8.77 -0.99
CA ASP A 248 -18.68 9.52 -0.71
C ASP A 248 -17.53 8.58 -0.29
N ASN A 249 -17.82 7.58 0.56
CA ASN A 249 -16.86 6.54 0.95
C ASN A 249 -16.40 5.72 -0.27
N TYR A 250 -17.33 5.30 -1.13
CA TYR A 250 -17.00 4.53 -2.32
C TYR A 250 -16.08 5.31 -3.26
N ASP A 251 -16.40 6.59 -3.51
CA ASP A 251 -15.59 7.48 -4.35
C ASP A 251 -14.18 7.70 -3.80
N MET A 252 -14.00 7.64 -2.47
CA MET A 252 -12.70 7.78 -1.81
C MET A 252 -11.90 6.48 -1.74
N MET A 253 -12.57 5.33 -1.50
CA MET A 253 -11.92 4.05 -1.21
C MET A 253 -11.68 3.19 -2.47
N GLN A 254 -12.44 3.40 -3.55
CA GLN A 254 -12.28 2.61 -4.75
C GLN A 254 -10.94 2.95 -5.45
N LEU A 255 -10.18 1.91 -5.76
CA LEU A 255 -8.91 1.99 -6.48
C LEU A 255 -9.05 1.51 -7.93
N TYR A 256 -10.22 0.98 -8.29
CA TYR A 256 -10.48 0.45 -9.63
C TYR A 256 -10.36 1.50 -10.72
N ALA A 257 -10.86 2.71 -10.48
CA ALA A 257 -10.77 3.83 -11.41
C ALA A 257 -10.37 5.12 -10.67
N PRO A 258 -9.14 5.22 -10.15
CA PRO A 258 -8.71 6.45 -9.51
C PRO A 258 -8.77 7.61 -10.50
N SER A 259 -9.33 8.74 -10.06
CA SER A 259 -9.44 9.97 -10.85
C SER A 259 -8.06 10.62 -11.03
N LEU A 260 -7.17 9.96 -11.76
CA LEU A 260 -5.85 10.45 -12.09
C LEU A 260 -5.84 11.04 -13.49
N SER A 261 -5.12 12.16 -13.66
CA SER A 261 -4.93 12.77 -14.97
C SER A 261 -4.17 11.82 -15.92
N ILE A 262 -4.35 12.04 -17.22
CA ILE A 262 -3.62 11.31 -18.26
C ILE A 262 -2.11 11.43 -18.03
N GLY A 263 -1.62 12.64 -17.74
CA GLY A 263 -0.19 12.89 -17.52
C GLY A 263 0.40 12.12 -16.32
N VAL A 264 -0.39 11.82 -15.27
CA VAL A 264 0.05 10.95 -14.17
C VAL A 264 0.21 9.50 -14.66
N ARG A 265 -0.75 9.01 -15.45
CA ARG A 265 -0.68 7.64 -16.00
C ARG A 265 0.50 7.49 -16.96
N GLU A 266 0.75 8.49 -17.80
CA GLU A 266 1.91 8.53 -18.70
C GLU A 266 3.24 8.50 -17.93
N LYS A 267 3.36 9.27 -16.84
CA LYS A 267 4.55 9.21 -15.97
C LYS A 267 4.77 7.82 -15.37
N ILE A 268 3.71 7.14 -14.94
CA ILE A 268 3.83 5.79 -14.39
C ILE A 268 4.25 4.80 -15.48
N ARG A 269 3.70 4.91 -16.70
CA ARG A 269 4.13 4.10 -17.86
C ARG A 269 5.59 4.34 -18.20
N ASP A 270 6.01 5.60 -18.24
CA ASP A 270 7.42 5.95 -18.50
C ASP A 270 8.36 5.30 -17.48
N ILE A 271 7.98 5.28 -16.18
CA ILE A 271 8.76 4.58 -15.14
C ILE A 271 8.78 3.05 -15.35
N ILE A 272 7.69 2.45 -15.84
CA ILE A 272 7.65 1.03 -16.18
C ILE A 272 8.57 0.70 -17.34
N ASP A 273 8.51 1.52 -18.41
CA ASP A 273 9.25 1.33 -19.65
C ASP A 273 10.73 1.62 -19.45
N ASN A 274 11.07 2.68 -18.70
CA ASN A 274 12.44 3.07 -18.36
C ASN A 274 12.88 2.56 -16.99
N TYR A 275 12.54 1.31 -16.66
CA TYR A 275 12.89 0.72 -15.36
C TYR A 275 14.41 0.80 -15.10
N PRO A 276 14.86 1.30 -13.91
CA PRO A 276 16.26 1.46 -13.59
C PRO A 276 16.94 0.09 -13.42
N ALA A 277 17.85 -0.23 -14.32
CA ALA A 277 18.63 -1.46 -14.26
C ALA A 277 20.02 -1.28 -13.60
N SER A 278 20.38 -0.08 -13.18
CA SER A 278 21.68 0.23 -12.57
C SER A 278 21.72 -0.18 -11.10
N PHE A 279 22.88 -0.67 -10.65
CA PHE A 279 23.15 -0.96 -9.24
C PHE A 279 24.50 -0.39 -8.84
N ASN A 280 24.49 0.74 -8.15
CA ASN A 280 25.70 1.45 -7.68
C ASN A 280 26.11 0.96 -6.28
N LYS A 281 26.69 -0.22 -6.21
CA LYS A 281 27.14 -0.85 -4.96
C LYS A 281 28.16 -0.01 -4.18
N THR A 282 29.02 0.71 -4.91
CA THR A 282 30.10 1.50 -4.30
C THR A 282 29.53 2.67 -3.53
N ASN A 283 28.62 3.44 -4.16
CA ASN A 283 28.00 4.58 -3.49
C ASN A 283 27.11 4.13 -2.34
N LEU A 284 26.30 3.08 -2.55
CA LEU A 284 25.46 2.51 -1.49
C LEU A 284 26.29 2.11 -0.25
N ARG A 285 27.42 1.42 -0.44
CA ARG A 285 28.31 1.06 0.69
C ARG A 285 28.88 2.28 1.40
N LYS A 286 29.26 3.32 0.65
CA LYS A 286 29.72 4.59 1.23
C LYS A 286 28.64 5.19 2.13
N MET A 287 27.41 5.32 1.62
CA MET A 287 26.26 5.84 2.38
C MET A 287 26.00 5.01 3.64
N MET A 288 26.08 3.68 3.54
CA MET A 288 25.89 2.78 4.69
C MET A 288 26.95 2.97 5.78
N LEU A 289 28.18 3.22 5.39
CA LEU A 289 29.26 3.51 6.35
C LEU A 289 29.05 4.85 7.04
N GLU A 290 28.68 5.88 6.29
CA GLU A 290 28.36 7.22 6.82
C GLU A 290 27.21 7.17 7.84
N ASP A 291 26.17 6.38 7.58
CA ASP A 291 24.99 6.26 8.45
C ASP A 291 25.16 5.22 9.58
N GLY A 292 26.30 4.51 9.62
CA GLY A 292 26.56 3.46 10.62
C GLY A 292 25.63 2.25 10.48
N THR A 293 25.13 1.96 9.27
CA THR A 293 24.28 0.81 8.98
C THR A 293 25.04 -0.41 8.46
N GLY A 294 26.38 -0.33 8.44
CA GLY A 294 27.28 -1.34 7.87
C GLY A 294 27.27 -2.70 8.59
N ASN A 295 26.72 -2.79 9.80
CA ASN A 295 26.59 -4.04 10.56
C ASN A 295 25.41 -4.93 10.16
N PHE A 296 24.68 -4.58 9.10
CA PHE A 296 23.67 -5.43 8.49
C PHE A 296 24.32 -6.33 7.43
N SER A 297 23.87 -7.60 7.32
CA SER A 297 24.38 -8.51 6.29
C SER A 297 23.75 -8.20 4.93
N TRP A 298 24.42 -7.38 4.15
CA TRP A 298 23.96 -6.95 2.81
C TRP A 298 24.27 -7.93 1.68
N THR A 299 25.07 -8.96 1.95
CA THR A 299 25.61 -9.86 0.92
C THR A 299 24.49 -10.53 0.10
N GLU A 300 23.48 -11.09 0.78
CA GLU A 300 22.36 -11.76 0.13
C GLU A 300 21.51 -10.75 -0.67
N LEU A 301 21.17 -9.61 -0.07
CA LEU A 301 20.42 -8.56 -0.76
C LEU A 301 21.16 -8.08 -2.01
N PHE A 302 22.48 -7.84 -1.90
CA PHE A 302 23.28 -7.40 -3.04
C PHE A 302 23.36 -8.44 -4.14
N ALA A 303 23.45 -9.72 -3.80
CA ALA A 303 23.43 -10.81 -4.79
C ALA A 303 22.09 -10.81 -5.56
N ASN A 304 20.97 -10.77 -4.86
CA ASN A 304 19.65 -10.77 -5.47
C ASN A 304 19.40 -9.52 -6.32
N LEU A 305 19.76 -8.33 -5.82
CA LEU A 305 19.63 -7.08 -6.59
C LEU A 305 20.52 -7.07 -7.84
N ASN A 306 21.69 -7.71 -7.77
CA ASN A 306 22.56 -7.84 -8.94
C ASN A 306 21.91 -8.71 -10.03
N MET A 307 21.19 -9.77 -9.64
CA MET A 307 20.43 -10.59 -10.59
C MET A 307 19.30 -9.80 -11.26
N ILE A 308 18.55 -9.01 -10.48
CA ILE A 308 17.52 -8.11 -11.02
C ILE A 308 18.13 -7.12 -12.01
N SER A 309 19.28 -6.51 -11.69
CA SER A 309 20.00 -5.59 -12.58
C SER A 309 20.37 -6.25 -13.92
N ILE A 310 20.92 -7.46 -13.89
CA ILE A 310 21.30 -8.21 -15.09
C ILE A 310 20.07 -8.55 -15.94
N THR A 311 19.03 -9.10 -15.32
CA THR A 311 17.80 -9.51 -16.02
C THR A 311 17.10 -8.31 -16.65
N SER A 312 17.07 -7.17 -15.98
CA SER A 312 16.44 -5.95 -16.51
C SER A 312 17.20 -5.35 -17.68
N LYS A 313 18.55 -5.43 -17.71
CA LYS A 313 19.36 -4.98 -18.86
C LYS A 313 19.10 -5.82 -20.11
N VAL A 314 19.07 -7.14 -19.96
CA VAL A 314 18.81 -8.06 -21.08
C VAL A 314 17.44 -7.82 -21.71
N LYS A 315 16.40 -7.55 -20.87
CA LYS A 315 15.04 -7.27 -21.37
C LYS A 315 14.89 -5.88 -22.01
N ASN A 316 15.73 -4.92 -21.67
CA ASN A 316 15.70 -3.57 -22.27
C ASN A 316 16.47 -3.52 -23.62
N GLU A 317 17.29 -4.51 -23.93
CA GLU A 317 18.05 -4.62 -25.19
C GLU A 317 17.31 -5.46 -26.27
N GLN A 318 16.20 -6.08 -25.93
CA GLN A 318 15.30 -6.82 -26.82
C GLN A 318 14.06 -5.98 -27.19
#